data_17d167e70d02b3dacdbf21e2454497a0
#
_entry.id   17d167e70d02b3dacdbf21e2454497a0
#
_cell.length_a   1.000
_cell.length_b   1.000
_cell.length_c   1.000
_cell.angle_alpha   90.00
_cell.angle_beta   90.00
_cell.angle_gamma   90.00
#
_symmetry.space_group_name_H-M   'P 1'
#
loop_
_entity.id
_entity.type
_entity.pdbx_description
1 polymer ?
#
loop_
_entity_poly.entity_id
_entity_poly.type
_entity_poly.pdbx_seq_one_letter_code
_entity_poly.pdbx_strand_id
1 'polypeptide(L)'
;MNNTTRAVIATAAIGALLIPLAGCGNTTTSSGKTELTVWSWDTSINRAAKSFMKANPDITVKVSNVGQPNETYTALNNAAQAGSGLPDVTLIEYLAIPQFVHSDTLMDLSKVYNTAKLKDTFTPGTWNSVNINGGLYAMPADSGPMAYFYDKDVFDKAGISEPPATWDEFYEDAKKIRATGSYITPHSGDGGLFNAMMWAMG
;
A
#
# COMPACT_ATOMS: atom_id res chain seq x y z
N MET A 1 -54.69 -30.99 -52.41
CA MET A 1 -54.22 -32.29 -51.94
C MET A 1 -53.73 -32.20 -50.54
N ASN A 2 -54.49 -32.83 -49.72
CA ASN A 2 -54.37 -33.25 -48.35
C ASN A 2 -52.95 -33.43 -47.83
N ASN A 3 -52.65 -32.97 -46.59
CA ASN A 3 -52.54 -33.93 -45.48
C ASN A 3 -52.43 -33.22 -44.12
N THR A 4 -53.41 -33.57 -43.34
CA THR A 4 -53.52 -33.54 -41.90
C THR A 4 -52.27 -34.10 -41.21
N THR A 5 -51.77 -33.43 -40.16
CA THR A 5 -50.90 -34.07 -39.14
C THR A 5 -51.22 -33.61 -37.75
N ARG A 6 -51.44 -34.58 -36.93
CA ARG A 6 -51.93 -34.65 -35.56
C ARG A 6 -51.07 -33.86 -34.56
N ALA A 7 -51.79 -33.13 -33.70
CA ALA A 7 -51.30 -32.61 -32.45
C ALA A 7 -51.04 -33.78 -31.47
N VAL A 8 -49.87 -33.78 -30.89
CA VAL A 8 -49.57 -34.58 -29.67
C VAL A 8 -49.36 -33.60 -28.53
N ILE A 9 -50.30 -33.58 -27.65
CA ILE A 9 -50.27 -32.85 -26.37
C ILE A 9 -49.43 -33.73 -25.41
N ALA A 10 -48.22 -33.30 -25.11
CA ALA A 10 -47.45 -33.88 -24.03
C ALA A 10 -47.62 -32.97 -22.77
N THR A 11 -48.44 -33.43 -21.86
CA THR A 11 -48.63 -32.84 -20.54
C THR A 11 -47.41 -33.19 -19.69
N ALA A 12 -46.48 -32.26 -19.53
CA ALA A 12 -45.36 -32.39 -18.58
C ALA A 12 -45.79 -31.84 -17.22
N ALA A 13 -45.91 -32.71 -16.26
CA ALA A 13 -46.16 -32.42 -14.86
C ALA A 13 -45.00 -31.61 -14.27
N ILE A 14 -45.26 -30.35 -13.89
CA ILE A 14 -44.32 -29.52 -13.14
C ILE A 14 -44.37 -29.98 -11.70
N GLY A 15 -43.45 -30.87 -11.34
CA GLY A 15 -43.15 -31.19 -9.95
C GLY A 15 -42.42 -30.02 -9.31
N ALA A 16 -43.11 -29.28 -8.46
CA ALA A 16 -42.48 -28.25 -7.63
C ALA A 16 -41.55 -28.90 -6.61
N LEU A 17 -40.24 -28.96 -6.91
CA LEU A 17 -39.23 -29.24 -5.89
C LEU A 17 -39.10 -27.97 -5.03
N LEU A 18 -39.83 -27.93 -3.93
CA LEU A 18 -39.51 -27.07 -2.81
C LEU A 18 -38.24 -27.59 -2.16
N ILE A 19 -37.10 -27.09 -2.61
CA ILE A 19 -35.85 -27.25 -1.88
C ILE A 19 -35.92 -26.24 -0.71
N PRO A 20 -35.97 -26.67 0.54
CA PRO A 20 -35.81 -25.76 1.66
C PRO A 20 -34.35 -25.22 1.53
N LEU A 21 -34.18 -23.93 1.22
CA LEU A 21 -32.96 -23.19 1.53
C LEU A 21 -32.84 -23.19 3.07
N ALA A 22 -32.39 -24.29 3.62
CA ALA A 22 -31.76 -24.28 4.93
C ALA A 22 -30.49 -23.47 4.74
N GLY A 23 -30.59 -22.15 4.92
CA GLY A 23 -29.47 -21.30 5.15
C GLY A 23 -28.76 -21.82 6.38
N CYS A 24 -27.81 -22.73 6.17
CA CYS A 24 -26.76 -22.97 7.14
C CYS A 24 -25.98 -21.66 7.27
N GLY A 25 -26.52 -20.76 8.08
CA GLY A 25 -25.68 -19.85 8.82
C GLY A 25 -24.75 -20.74 9.63
N ASN A 26 -23.64 -21.12 9.04
CA ASN A 26 -22.53 -21.74 9.73
C ASN A 26 -21.92 -20.65 10.61
N THR A 27 -22.60 -20.30 11.71
CA THR A 27 -21.93 -19.77 12.88
C THR A 27 -21.07 -20.92 13.42
N THR A 28 -20.00 -21.22 12.69
CA THR A 28 -18.84 -21.81 13.33
C THR A 28 -18.43 -20.78 14.36
N THR A 29 -18.84 -21.00 15.59
CA THR A 29 -18.12 -20.59 16.77
C THR A 29 -16.76 -21.27 16.66
N SER A 30 -15.93 -20.74 15.78
CA SER A 30 -14.53 -21.00 15.74
C SER A 30 -14.02 -20.49 17.09
N SER A 31 -13.69 -21.42 18.00
CA SER A 31 -12.83 -21.15 19.16
C SER A 31 -11.43 -20.79 18.69
N GLY A 32 -11.31 -20.20 17.51
CA GLY A 32 -10.11 -19.81 16.82
C GLY A 32 -9.78 -18.34 17.06
N LYS A 33 -8.51 -18.06 17.09
CA LYS A 33 -7.97 -16.71 17.14
C LYS A 33 -8.47 -15.89 15.97
N THR A 34 -8.66 -14.58 16.19
CA THR A 34 -8.89 -13.63 15.09
C THR A 34 -7.64 -13.60 14.20
N GLU A 35 -7.82 -13.81 12.90
CA GLU A 35 -6.73 -13.72 11.93
C GLU A 35 -6.77 -12.38 11.23
N LEU A 36 -5.65 -11.67 11.20
CA LEU A 36 -5.43 -10.43 10.45
C LEU A 36 -4.41 -10.67 9.35
N THR A 37 -4.72 -10.18 8.17
CA THR A 37 -3.84 -10.21 6.99
C THR A 37 -3.17 -8.87 6.78
N VAL A 38 -1.85 -8.89 6.59
CA VAL A 38 -1.04 -7.69 6.39
C VAL A 38 -0.25 -7.83 5.10
N TRP A 39 -0.35 -6.85 4.20
CA TRP A 39 0.52 -6.77 3.02
C TRP A 39 1.62 -5.75 3.25
N SER A 40 2.86 -6.17 3.07
CA SER A 40 4.03 -5.30 3.23
C SER A 40 5.22 -5.80 2.44
N TRP A 41 5.91 -4.90 1.76
CA TRP A 41 7.23 -5.16 1.16
C TRP A 41 8.36 -4.94 2.17
N ASP A 42 8.10 -4.21 3.27
CA ASP A 42 9.07 -4.03 4.34
C ASP A 42 9.09 -5.25 5.27
N THR A 43 10.24 -5.90 5.35
CA THR A 43 10.43 -7.09 6.17
C THR A 43 10.45 -6.81 7.67
N SER A 44 10.68 -5.55 8.09
CA SER A 44 10.66 -5.14 9.50
C SER A 44 9.30 -5.35 10.16
N ILE A 45 8.22 -5.32 9.38
CA ILE A 45 6.85 -5.55 9.85
C ILE A 45 6.66 -6.93 10.50
N ASN A 46 7.45 -7.94 10.09
CA ASN A 46 7.40 -9.27 10.70
C ASN A 46 7.78 -9.24 12.19
N ARG A 47 8.72 -8.37 12.57
CA ARG A 47 9.10 -8.19 13.98
C ARG A 47 7.98 -7.49 14.76
N ALA A 48 7.38 -6.47 14.17
CA ALA A 48 6.24 -5.77 14.77
C ALA A 48 5.05 -6.73 14.95
N ALA A 49 4.71 -7.51 13.93
CA ALA A 49 3.65 -8.53 13.98
C ALA A 49 3.90 -9.57 15.08
N LYS A 50 5.12 -10.08 15.23
CA LYS A 50 5.48 -10.99 16.32
C LYS A 50 5.29 -10.37 17.70
N SER A 51 5.71 -9.11 17.88
CA SER A 51 5.54 -8.39 19.14
C SER A 51 4.06 -8.14 19.45
N PHE A 52 3.27 -7.80 18.43
CA PHE A 52 1.83 -7.60 18.54
C PHE A 52 1.11 -8.90 18.95
N MET A 53 1.38 -10.03 18.29
CA MET A 53 0.80 -11.32 18.64
C MET A 53 1.18 -11.78 20.05
N LYS A 54 2.38 -11.46 20.52
CA LYS A 54 2.81 -11.75 21.90
C LYS A 54 1.98 -10.97 22.93
N ALA A 55 1.62 -9.74 22.62
CA ALA A 55 0.78 -8.89 23.48
C ALA A 55 -0.72 -9.21 23.35
N ASN A 56 -1.12 -9.82 22.24
CA ASN A 56 -2.52 -10.14 21.90
C ASN A 56 -2.64 -11.62 21.49
N PRO A 57 -2.64 -12.56 22.46
CA PRO A 57 -2.54 -13.99 22.17
C PRO A 57 -3.73 -14.56 21.39
N ASP A 58 -4.86 -13.87 21.38
CA ASP A 58 -6.07 -14.26 20.64
C ASP A 58 -6.10 -13.75 19.20
N ILE A 59 -5.04 -13.04 18.77
CA ILE A 59 -4.91 -12.53 17.41
C ILE A 59 -3.73 -13.21 16.73
N THR A 60 -3.93 -13.65 15.49
CA THR A 60 -2.88 -14.13 14.58
C THR A 60 -2.71 -13.12 13.46
N VAL A 61 -1.47 -12.73 13.16
CA VAL A 61 -1.16 -11.82 12.05
C VAL A 61 -0.41 -12.59 10.99
N LYS A 62 -0.97 -12.61 9.77
CA LYS A 62 -0.32 -13.16 8.58
C LYS A 62 0.24 -12.02 7.74
N VAL A 63 1.57 -11.94 7.66
CA VAL A 63 2.26 -10.97 6.81
C VAL A 63 2.59 -11.61 5.47
N SER A 64 2.20 -10.97 4.38
CA SER A 64 2.51 -11.37 3.02
C SER A 64 3.21 -10.24 2.27
N ASN A 65 4.25 -10.58 1.52
CA ASN A 65 4.84 -9.70 0.54
C ASN A 65 4.23 -10.05 -0.83
N VAL A 66 3.45 -9.14 -1.39
CA VAL A 66 2.79 -9.31 -2.71
C VAL A 66 3.51 -8.57 -3.82
N GLY A 67 4.69 -8.03 -3.53
CA GLY A 67 5.55 -7.30 -4.46
C GLY A 67 6.03 -5.97 -3.87
N GLN A 68 6.79 -5.23 -4.65
CA GLN A 68 7.20 -3.86 -4.35
C GLN A 68 5.98 -2.90 -4.44
N PRO A 69 6.10 -1.59 -4.17
CA PRO A 69 4.95 -0.67 -4.15
C PRO A 69 4.01 -0.82 -5.35
N ASN A 70 4.51 -0.80 -6.58
CA ASN A 70 3.67 -0.83 -7.79
C ASN A 70 2.87 -2.13 -7.93
N GLU A 71 3.47 -3.29 -7.62
CA GLU A 71 2.79 -4.58 -7.64
C GLU A 71 1.75 -4.65 -6.53
N THR A 72 2.08 -4.14 -5.34
CA THR A 72 1.15 -4.07 -4.21
C THR A 72 -0.06 -3.19 -4.54
N TYR A 73 0.15 -2.02 -5.15
CA TYR A 73 -0.95 -1.13 -5.55
C TYR A 73 -1.83 -1.75 -6.64
N THR A 74 -1.22 -2.47 -7.58
CA THR A 74 -1.97 -3.23 -8.58
C THR A 74 -2.82 -4.31 -7.93
N ALA A 75 -2.27 -5.07 -6.99
CA ALA A 75 -3.00 -6.10 -6.27
C ALA A 75 -4.15 -5.52 -5.43
N LEU A 76 -3.94 -4.38 -4.73
CA LEU A 76 -4.97 -3.66 -3.99
C LEU A 76 -6.12 -3.20 -4.90
N ASN A 77 -5.80 -2.60 -6.05
CA ASN A 77 -6.82 -2.16 -7.00
C ASN A 77 -7.64 -3.35 -7.55
N ASN A 78 -6.98 -4.46 -7.87
CA ASN A 78 -7.67 -5.66 -8.36
C ASN A 78 -8.58 -6.26 -7.28
N ALA A 79 -8.12 -6.36 -6.03
CA ALA A 79 -8.91 -6.86 -4.92
C ALA A 79 -10.10 -5.95 -4.60
N ALA A 80 -9.91 -4.62 -4.64
CA ALA A 80 -10.97 -3.64 -4.45
C ALA A 80 -12.05 -3.76 -5.54
N GLN A 81 -11.65 -3.87 -6.81
CA GLN A 81 -12.59 -4.05 -7.93
C GLN A 81 -13.33 -5.40 -7.85
N ALA A 82 -12.66 -6.45 -7.39
CA ALA A 82 -13.28 -7.76 -7.18
C ALA A 82 -14.22 -7.80 -5.96
N GLY A 83 -14.17 -6.81 -5.08
CA GLY A 83 -14.92 -6.77 -3.83
C GLY A 83 -14.50 -7.85 -2.82
N SER A 84 -13.31 -8.43 -2.99
CA SER A 84 -12.79 -9.50 -2.13
C SER A 84 -11.27 -9.60 -2.21
N GLY A 85 -10.66 -10.15 -1.14
CA GLY A 85 -9.22 -10.41 -1.11
C GLY A 85 -8.37 -9.21 -0.68
N LEU A 86 -8.97 -8.09 -0.25
CA LEU A 86 -8.24 -7.01 0.40
C LEU A 86 -7.62 -7.49 1.72
N PRO A 87 -6.41 -7.05 2.07
CA PRO A 87 -5.84 -7.29 3.38
C PRO A 87 -6.53 -6.41 4.44
N ASP A 88 -6.43 -6.79 5.71
CA ASP A 88 -6.90 -5.95 6.82
C ASP A 88 -6.02 -4.72 7.02
N VAL A 89 -4.71 -4.86 6.74
CA VAL A 89 -3.73 -3.78 6.81
C VAL A 89 -2.78 -3.89 5.63
N THR A 90 -2.40 -2.76 5.05
CA THR A 90 -1.39 -2.73 3.99
C THR A 90 -0.40 -1.59 4.19
N LEU A 91 0.85 -1.82 3.79
CA LEU A 91 1.81 -0.73 3.65
C LEU A 91 1.48 0.07 2.40
N ILE A 92 1.50 1.40 2.51
CA ILE A 92 1.24 2.33 1.40
C ILE A 92 2.19 3.52 1.56
N GLU A 93 2.83 3.94 0.48
CA GLU A 93 3.61 5.19 0.48
C GLU A 93 2.69 6.41 0.58
N TYR A 94 3.17 7.47 1.22
CA TYR A 94 2.40 8.70 1.42
C TYR A 94 1.83 9.26 0.12
N LEU A 95 2.58 9.18 -0.98
CA LEU A 95 2.17 9.68 -2.30
C LEU A 95 0.99 8.90 -2.90
N ALA A 96 0.82 7.64 -2.53
CA ALA A 96 -0.23 6.77 -3.06
C ALA A 96 -1.53 6.83 -2.23
N ILE A 97 -1.50 7.31 -0.98
CA ILE A 97 -2.69 7.38 -0.10
C ILE A 97 -3.87 8.08 -0.77
N PRO A 98 -3.73 9.27 -1.41
CA PRO A 98 -4.86 9.96 -2.03
C PRO A 98 -5.60 9.12 -3.08
N GLN A 99 -4.89 8.29 -3.86
CA GLN A 99 -5.49 7.40 -4.85
C GLN A 99 -6.46 6.41 -4.19
N PHE A 100 -6.05 5.78 -3.09
CA PHE A 100 -6.84 4.76 -2.39
C PHE A 100 -7.95 5.36 -1.52
N VAL A 101 -7.78 6.59 -1.06
CA VAL A 101 -8.87 7.37 -0.44
C VAL A 101 -9.95 7.69 -1.46
N HIS A 102 -9.55 8.13 -2.66
CA HIS A 102 -10.50 8.50 -3.71
C HIS A 102 -11.30 7.31 -4.27
N SER A 103 -10.74 6.11 -4.20
CA SER A 103 -11.41 4.86 -4.60
C SER A 103 -12.15 4.15 -3.45
N ASP A 104 -12.32 4.80 -2.29
CA ASP A 104 -12.94 4.25 -1.08
C ASP A 104 -12.33 2.90 -0.62
N THR A 105 -11.06 2.66 -0.96
CA THR A 105 -10.35 1.43 -0.59
C THR A 105 -9.81 1.49 0.85
N LEU A 106 -9.55 2.71 1.37
CA LEU A 106 -9.05 2.93 2.72
C LEU A 106 -10.16 3.40 3.66
N MET A 107 -10.15 2.86 4.86
CA MET A 107 -11.06 3.27 5.93
C MET A 107 -10.59 4.58 6.58
N ASP A 108 -11.52 5.50 6.81
CA ASP A 108 -11.26 6.69 7.63
C ASP A 108 -11.19 6.30 9.13
N LEU A 109 -9.98 6.25 9.64
CA LEU A 109 -9.68 5.86 11.01
C LEU A 109 -10.24 6.85 12.04
N SER A 110 -10.47 8.12 11.66
CA SER A 110 -11.03 9.13 12.55
C SER A 110 -12.47 8.82 12.97
N LYS A 111 -13.18 8.00 12.18
CA LYS A 111 -14.54 7.55 12.48
C LYS A 111 -14.62 6.42 13.51
N VAL A 112 -13.52 5.71 13.73
CA VAL A 112 -13.47 4.53 14.61
C VAL A 112 -12.57 4.73 15.82
N TYR A 113 -11.66 5.71 15.78
CA TYR A 113 -10.72 6.01 16.86
C TYR A 113 -10.71 7.50 17.22
N ASN A 114 -10.40 7.81 18.47
CA ASN A 114 -10.04 9.16 18.86
C ASN A 114 -8.59 9.44 18.45
N THR A 115 -8.41 9.87 17.19
CA THR A 115 -7.10 10.10 16.59
C THR A 115 -6.40 11.36 17.09
N ALA A 116 -7.12 12.27 17.76
CA ALA A 116 -6.56 13.53 18.25
C ALA A 116 -5.36 13.33 19.19
N LYS A 117 -5.39 12.26 20.00
CA LYS A 117 -4.30 11.93 20.94
C LYS A 117 -3.04 11.37 20.26
N LEU A 118 -3.15 10.96 18.99
CA LEU A 118 -2.03 10.38 18.25
C LEU A 118 -1.22 11.44 17.50
N LYS A 119 -1.83 12.59 17.20
CA LYS A 119 -1.21 13.64 16.39
C LYS A 119 0.17 14.04 16.89
N ASP A 120 0.29 14.22 18.22
CA ASP A 120 1.52 14.72 18.83
C ASP A 120 2.63 13.65 18.95
N THR A 121 2.33 12.40 18.57
CA THR A 121 3.32 11.30 18.52
C THR A 121 4.06 11.23 17.19
N PHE A 122 3.60 11.99 16.19
CA PHE A 122 4.18 12.01 14.83
C PHE A 122 4.71 13.40 14.47
N THR A 123 5.63 13.46 13.52
CA THR A 123 6.05 14.74 12.96
C THR A 123 4.90 15.40 12.20
N PRO A 124 4.79 16.74 12.18
CA PRO A 124 3.71 17.41 11.46
C PRO A 124 3.63 17.02 9.98
N GLY A 125 4.77 16.83 9.30
CA GLY A 125 4.82 16.44 7.90
C GLY A 125 4.20 15.07 7.66
N THR A 126 4.61 14.04 8.41
CA THR A 126 4.07 12.68 8.26
C THR A 126 2.60 12.59 8.65
N TRP A 127 2.21 13.30 9.73
CA TRP A 127 0.81 13.37 10.13
C TRP A 127 -0.09 14.01 9.06
N ASN A 128 0.37 15.11 8.46
CA ASN A 128 -0.38 15.78 7.40
C ASN A 128 -0.50 14.93 6.13
N SER A 129 0.53 14.12 5.82
CA SER A 129 0.52 13.25 4.64
C SER A 129 -0.52 12.12 4.69
N VAL A 130 -1.00 11.75 5.89
CA VAL A 130 -2.04 10.73 6.09
C VAL A 130 -3.43 11.31 6.36
N ASN A 131 -3.53 12.65 6.46
CA ASN A 131 -4.79 13.37 6.62
C ASN A 131 -5.25 13.91 5.27
N ILE A 132 -6.35 13.38 4.77
CA ILE A 132 -6.93 13.78 3.48
C ILE A 132 -8.35 14.30 3.72
N ASN A 133 -8.62 15.54 3.33
CA ASN A 133 -9.93 16.17 3.45
C ASN A 133 -10.55 16.06 4.86
N GLY A 134 -9.73 16.10 5.91
CA GLY A 134 -10.16 16.04 7.31
C GLY A 134 -10.34 14.63 7.88
N GLY A 135 -10.16 13.57 7.09
CA GLY A 135 -10.13 12.18 7.54
C GLY A 135 -8.70 11.68 7.73
N LEU A 136 -8.49 10.69 8.59
CA LEU A 136 -7.23 10.00 8.83
C LEU A 136 -7.27 8.62 8.18
N TYR A 137 -6.47 8.39 7.14
CA TYR A 137 -6.57 7.17 6.33
C TYR A 137 -5.40 6.20 6.49
N ALA A 138 -4.36 6.60 7.19
CA ALA A 138 -3.24 5.72 7.54
C ALA A 138 -2.58 6.19 8.84
N MET A 139 -1.74 5.31 9.41
CA MET A 139 -0.79 5.67 10.47
C MET A 139 0.58 5.84 9.86
N PRO A 140 1.31 6.94 10.15
CA PRO A 140 2.68 7.10 9.68
C PRO A 140 3.56 5.96 10.19
N ALA A 141 4.28 5.29 9.28
CA ALA A 141 5.19 4.20 9.62
C ALA A 141 6.62 4.68 9.81
N ASP A 142 7.00 5.74 9.11
CA ASP A 142 8.34 6.33 9.15
C ASP A 142 8.31 7.85 8.96
N SER A 143 9.49 8.46 9.06
CA SER A 143 9.75 9.86 8.73
C SER A 143 11.14 9.92 8.10
N GLY A 144 11.20 9.73 6.78
CA GLY A 144 12.44 9.72 6.00
C GLY A 144 12.77 11.11 5.46
N PRO A 145 13.65 11.89 6.11
CA PRO A 145 14.13 13.13 5.52
C PRO A 145 14.97 12.83 4.28
N MET A 146 14.95 13.74 3.30
CA MET A 146 15.88 13.68 2.20
C MET A 146 17.31 13.82 2.72
N ALA A 147 18.20 12.93 2.30
CA ALA A 147 19.62 12.99 2.61
C ALA A 147 20.43 12.66 1.35
N TYR A 148 21.57 13.33 1.23
CA TYR A 148 22.50 13.06 0.15
C TYR A 148 23.58 12.07 0.63
N PHE A 149 23.54 10.87 0.07
CA PHE A 149 24.56 9.85 0.26
C PHE A 149 25.48 9.84 -0.96
N TYR A 150 26.77 9.83 -0.75
CA TYR A 150 27.77 9.84 -1.83
C TYR A 150 28.86 8.79 -1.61
N ASP A 151 29.40 8.31 -2.71
CA ASP A 151 30.57 7.43 -2.71
C ASP A 151 31.83 8.29 -2.64
N LYS A 152 32.55 8.18 -1.53
CA LYS A 152 33.77 8.97 -1.29
C LYS A 152 34.85 8.69 -2.31
N ASP A 153 35.03 7.44 -2.77
CA ASP A 153 36.06 7.09 -3.73
C ASP A 153 35.79 7.72 -5.10
N VAL A 154 34.52 7.85 -5.48
CA VAL A 154 34.11 8.56 -6.71
C VAL A 154 34.41 10.06 -6.60
N PHE A 155 34.17 10.66 -5.43
CA PHE A 155 34.46 12.06 -5.16
C PHE A 155 35.98 12.33 -5.17
N ASP A 156 36.74 11.53 -4.45
CA ASP A 156 38.21 11.64 -4.40
C ASP A 156 38.82 11.52 -5.80
N LYS A 157 38.36 10.56 -6.61
CA LYS A 157 38.78 10.39 -8.01
C LYS A 157 38.49 11.60 -8.88
N ALA A 158 37.40 12.33 -8.59
CA ALA A 158 37.04 13.56 -9.28
C ALA A 158 37.72 14.81 -8.70
N GLY A 159 38.56 14.66 -7.66
CA GLY A 159 39.24 15.77 -6.99
C GLY A 159 38.31 16.61 -6.11
N ILE A 160 37.23 16.03 -5.60
CA ILE A 160 36.24 16.69 -4.76
C ILE A 160 36.45 16.22 -3.31
N SER A 161 36.83 17.14 -2.42
CA SER A 161 37.15 16.82 -1.02
C SER A 161 35.94 16.80 -0.09
N GLU A 162 34.91 17.57 -0.40
CA GLU A 162 33.70 17.74 0.41
C GLU A 162 32.44 17.63 -0.46
N PRO A 163 31.31 17.13 0.08
CA PRO A 163 30.08 17.11 -0.66
C PRO A 163 29.54 18.52 -0.90
N PRO A 164 28.81 18.75 -2.01
CA PRO A 164 28.28 20.06 -2.35
C PRO A 164 27.28 20.56 -1.31
N ALA A 165 27.40 21.84 -0.93
CA ALA A 165 26.49 22.51 -0.01
C ALA A 165 25.35 23.25 -0.74
N THR A 166 25.52 23.50 -2.04
CA THR A 166 24.57 24.22 -2.90
C THR A 166 24.26 23.43 -4.17
N TRP A 167 23.15 23.76 -4.84
CA TRP A 167 22.81 23.16 -6.14
C TRP A 167 23.81 23.55 -7.24
N ASP A 168 24.41 24.73 -7.18
CA ASP A 168 25.44 25.16 -8.12
C ASP A 168 26.71 24.32 -7.95
N GLU A 169 27.15 24.11 -6.71
CA GLU A 169 28.28 23.22 -6.42
C GLU A 169 27.96 21.78 -6.85
N PHE A 170 26.75 21.28 -6.59
CA PHE A 170 26.32 19.97 -7.04
C PHE A 170 26.44 19.83 -8.57
N TYR A 171 26.03 20.84 -9.31
CA TYR A 171 26.11 20.84 -10.76
C TYR A 171 27.57 20.86 -11.26
N GLU A 172 28.45 21.67 -10.66
CA GLU A 172 29.88 21.68 -11.02
C GLU A 172 30.57 20.36 -10.65
N ASP A 173 30.25 19.79 -9.52
CA ASP A 173 30.76 18.48 -9.10
C ASP A 173 30.24 17.34 -9.99
N ALA A 174 29.01 17.43 -10.46
CA ALA A 174 28.47 16.50 -11.46
C ALA A 174 29.29 16.47 -12.75
N LYS A 175 29.77 17.62 -13.21
CA LYS A 175 30.66 17.72 -14.40
C LYS A 175 32.01 17.02 -14.13
N LYS A 176 32.63 17.28 -12.97
CA LYS A 176 33.92 16.66 -12.58
C LYS A 176 33.76 15.13 -12.47
N ILE A 177 32.71 14.65 -11.79
CA ILE A 177 32.43 13.22 -11.64
C ILE A 177 32.15 12.59 -13.02
N ARG A 178 31.42 13.27 -13.87
CA ARG A 178 31.11 12.77 -15.23
C ARG A 178 32.38 12.61 -16.07
N ALA A 179 33.37 13.50 -15.91
CA ALA A 179 34.65 13.39 -16.58
C ALA A 179 35.47 12.14 -16.17
N THR A 180 35.22 11.58 -14.99
CA THR A 180 35.83 10.31 -14.53
C THR A 180 35.09 9.05 -15.01
N GLY A 181 33.99 9.18 -15.75
CA GLY A 181 33.15 8.10 -16.25
C GLY A 181 31.99 7.68 -15.31
N SER A 182 31.83 8.37 -14.16
CA SER A 182 30.78 8.14 -13.19
C SER A 182 29.64 9.16 -13.29
N TYR A 183 28.59 8.99 -12.47
CA TYR A 183 27.49 9.93 -12.31
C TYR A 183 27.36 10.31 -10.85
N ILE A 184 26.99 11.57 -10.57
CA ILE A 184 26.82 12.08 -9.21
C ILE A 184 25.57 11.56 -8.53
N THR A 185 24.54 11.20 -9.31
CA THR A 185 23.27 10.64 -8.81
C THR A 185 22.66 9.72 -9.85
N PRO A 186 21.97 8.65 -9.45
CA PRO A 186 21.14 7.84 -10.33
C PRO A 186 19.83 8.57 -10.65
N HIS A 187 19.14 8.12 -11.69
CA HIS A 187 17.75 8.45 -11.96
C HIS A 187 16.95 7.13 -11.90
N SER A 188 16.14 6.98 -10.85
CA SER A 188 15.35 5.77 -10.62
C SER A 188 14.16 5.60 -11.59
N GLY A 189 13.74 6.66 -12.26
CA GLY A 189 12.60 6.65 -13.19
C GLY A 189 11.22 6.74 -12.51
N ASP A 190 11.16 6.72 -11.19
CA ASP A 190 9.92 6.75 -10.39
C ASP A 190 9.46 8.17 -9.97
N GLY A 191 10.20 9.19 -10.37
CA GLY A 191 9.92 10.58 -9.99
C GLY A 191 10.36 10.96 -8.58
N GLY A 192 10.89 10.03 -7.77
CA GLY A 192 11.26 10.29 -6.37
C GLY A 192 12.31 11.39 -6.24
N LEU A 193 13.38 11.35 -7.03
CA LEU A 193 14.39 12.41 -7.05
C LEU A 193 13.80 13.75 -7.46
N PHE A 194 12.96 13.80 -8.50
CA PHE A 194 12.33 15.03 -8.96
C PHE A 194 11.44 15.64 -7.87
N ASN A 195 10.60 14.84 -7.21
CA ASN A 195 9.77 15.30 -6.10
C ASN A 195 10.61 15.82 -4.93
N ALA A 196 11.69 15.10 -4.56
CA ALA A 196 12.60 15.56 -3.51
C ALA A 196 13.24 16.91 -3.84
N MET A 197 13.67 17.12 -5.08
CA MET A 197 14.22 18.40 -5.54
C MET A 197 13.16 19.51 -5.49
N MET A 198 11.92 19.24 -5.92
CA MET A 198 10.82 20.21 -5.85
C MET A 198 10.52 20.62 -4.42
N TRP A 199 10.49 19.67 -3.49
CA TRP A 199 10.28 19.97 -2.06
C TRP A 199 11.43 20.75 -1.42
N ALA A 200 12.66 20.52 -1.88
CA ALA A 200 13.80 21.29 -1.42
C ALA A 200 13.80 22.75 -1.89
N MET A 201 13.01 23.07 -2.90
CA MET A 201 12.86 24.46 -3.41
C MET A 201 11.75 25.24 -2.69
N GLY A 202 10.89 24.62 -1.89
CA GLY A 202 9.79 25.22 -1.11
C GLY A 202 8.41 24.96 -1.70
#